data_ad16233aaccf542d5628c8d501debc5f
#
_entry.id   ad16233aaccf542d5628c8d501debc5f
#
_cell.length_a   1.000
_cell.length_b   1.000
_cell.length_c   1.000
_cell.angle_alpha   90.00
_cell.angle_beta   90.00
_cell.angle_gamma   90.00
#
_symmetry.space_group_name_H-M   'P 1'
#
loop_
_entity.id
_entity.type
_entity.pdbx_description
1 polymer ?
#
loop_
_entity_poly.entity_id
_entity_poly.type
_entity_poly.pdbx_seq_one_letter_code
_entity_poly.pdbx_strand_id
1 'polypeptide(L)'
;VASHPNAAVTAVSAALVTAATVLAPSSHAAAEMRIGNYEVANNRWNDHSFVWSVAHSCGAPDCATYFEDPILAPETTNLNVIAIPRPLKSQRYQNTAFYDNGRYTLTVDVIDGVRCIGYNLPSHDVYSWDAVSLAGTIVSTYDAGCYGAPGGTSTYTFSLVRM
;
A
#
# COMPACT_ATOMS: atom_id res chain seq x y z
N VAL A 1 -17.95 88.67 19.54
CA VAL A 1 -17.40 87.36 19.91
C VAL A 1 -18.07 86.37 18.98
N ALA A 2 -17.33 85.90 17.94
CA ALA A 2 -17.81 84.94 16.92
C ALA A 2 -17.25 83.54 17.22
N SER A 3 -18.12 82.57 17.38
CA SER A 3 -17.78 81.16 17.53
C SER A 3 -17.87 80.51 16.16
N HIS A 4 -16.79 79.86 15.78
CA HIS A 4 -16.75 78.98 14.59
C HIS A 4 -17.11 77.59 14.98
N PRO A 5 -17.93 76.84 14.21
CA PRO A 5 -18.12 75.44 14.42
C PRO A 5 -17.08 74.61 13.59
N ASN A 6 -16.42 73.72 14.29
CA ASN A 6 -15.52 72.72 13.72
C ASN A 6 -16.33 71.62 12.97
N ALA A 7 -16.10 71.50 11.71
CA ALA A 7 -16.60 70.35 10.90
C ALA A 7 -15.68 69.10 11.10
N ALA A 8 -16.21 68.06 11.66
CA ALA A 8 -15.54 66.77 11.76
C ALA A 8 -15.69 66.03 10.41
N VAL A 9 -14.56 65.74 9.79
CA VAL A 9 -14.50 64.92 8.58
C VAL A 9 -14.38 63.47 9.02
N THR A 10 -15.41 62.68 8.79
CA THR A 10 -15.43 61.23 9.06
C THR A 10 -14.87 60.52 7.84
N ALA A 11 -13.67 59.98 7.97
CA ALA A 11 -13.07 59.12 6.96
C ALA A 11 -13.66 57.71 7.07
N VAL A 12 -14.40 57.29 6.04
CA VAL A 12 -14.89 55.91 5.89
C VAL A 12 -13.78 55.10 5.23
N SER A 13 -13.13 54.22 6.00
CA SER A 13 -12.17 53.26 5.49
C SER A 13 -12.91 52.04 4.96
N ALA A 14 -12.96 51.88 3.63
CA ALA A 14 -13.46 50.66 3.00
C ALA A 14 -12.38 49.57 3.10
N ALA A 15 -12.62 48.56 3.93
CA ALA A 15 -11.78 47.35 3.97
C ALA A 15 -12.11 46.45 2.77
N LEU A 16 -11.19 46.33 1.84
CA LEU A 16 -11.25 45.34 0.77
C LEU A 16 -10.92 43.95 1.38
N VAL A 17 -11.94 43.12 1.54
CA VAL A 17 -11.76 41.70 1.87
C VAL A 17 -11.44 40.97 0.56
N THR A 18 -10.16 40.70 0.30
CA THR A 18 -9.72 39.79 -0.75
C THR A 18 -9.97 38.36 -0.30
N ALA A 19 -11.04 37.73 -0.81
CA ALA A 19 -11.27 36.30 -0.65
C ALA A 19 -10.19 35.54 -1.44
N ALA A 20 -9.16 35.02 -0.72
CA ALA A 20 -8.22 34.08 -1.30
C ALA A 20 -8.97 32.74 -1.51
N THR A 21 -9.33 32.46 -2.76
CA THR A 21 -9.77 31.13 -3.17
C THR A 21 -8.57 30.18 -3.05
N VAL A 22 -8.53 29.43 -1.95
CA VAL A 22 -7.62 28.32 -1.80
C VAL A 22 -8.08 27.27 -2.81
N LEU A 23 -7.40 27.17 -3.96
CA LEU A 23 -7.51 26.06 -4.87
C LEU A 23 -7.02 24.85 -4.08
N ALA A 24 -7.96 24.02 -3.57
CA ALA A 24 -7.62 22.73 -3.03
C ALA A 24 -6.85 21.98 -4.14
N PRO A 25 -5.69 21.38 -3.84
CA PRO A 25 -5.00 20.57 -4.81
C PRO A 25 -5.99 19.49 -5.25
N SER A 26 -6.24 19.42 -6.58
CA SER A 26 -6.98 18.31 -7.16
C SER A 26 -6.31 17.03 -6.64
N SER A 27 -7.08 16.18 -5.97
CA SER A 27 -6.63 14.86 -5.58
C SER A 27 -6.18 14.16 -6.87
N HIS A 28 -4.88 14.16 -7.13
CA HIS A 28 -4.32 13.31 -8.16
C HIS A 28 -4.70 11.91 -7.72
N ALA A 29 -5.43 11.19 -8.56
CA ALA A 29 -5.66 9.77 -8.35
C ALA A 29 -4.29 9.17 -8.03
N ALA A 30 -4.13 8.62 -6.83
CA ALA A 30 -2.86 8.08 -6.40
C ALA A 30 -2.44 7.06 -7.46
N ALA A 31 -1.22 7.17 -7.97
CA ALA A 31 -0.75 6.29 -9.02
C ALA A 31 -0.82 4.87 -8.48
N GLU A 32 -1.69 4.05 -9.10
CA GLU A 32 -1.84 2.65 -8.73
C GLU A 32 -0.59 1.87 -9.12
N MET A 33 -0.30 0.84 -8.34
CA MET A 33 0.77 -0.10 -8.67
C MET A 33 0.46 -0.77 -10.02
N ARG A 34 1.42 -0.76 -10.93
CA ARG A 34 1.26 -1.39 -12.25
C ARG A 34 1.25 -2.91 -12.11
N ILE A 35 0.44 -3.59 -12.94
CA ILE A 35 0.51 -5.03 -13.08
C ILE A 35 1.87 -5.47 -13.65
N GLY A 36 2.32 -6.67 -13.31
CA GLY A 36 3.60 -7.22 -13.78
C GLY A 36 4.30 -8.08 -12.73
N ASN A 37 5.58 -8.34 -12.97
CA ASN A 37 6.40 -9.12 -12.06
C ASN A 37 7.29 -8.20 -11.22
N TYR A 38 7.40 -8.51 -9.94
CA TYR A 38 8.18 -7.75 -8.96
C TYR A 38 9.04 -8.68 -8.13
N GLU A 39 10.30 -8.32 -7.95
CA GLU A 39 11.14 -8.94 -6.94
C GLU A 39 10.82 -8.33 -5.57
N VAL A 40 10.66 -9.17 -4.55
CA VAL A 40 10.43 -8.75 -3.16
C VAL A 40 11.78 -8.70 -2.45
N ALA A 41 12.35 -7.51 -2.35
CA ALA A 41 13.56 -7.27 -1.55
C ALA A 41 13.15 -7.00 -0.10
N ASN A 42 13.60 -7.81 0.86
CA ASN A 42 13.25 -7.67 2.27
C ASN A 42 14.45 -7.96 3.18
N ASN A 43 14.33 -7.57 4.46
CA ASN A 43 15.35 -7.82 5.48
C ASN A 43 15.05 -9.01 6.40
N ARG A 44 14.05 -9.84 6.04
CA ARG A 44 13.65 -10.99 6.85
C ARG A 44 14.72 -12.08 6.88
N TRP A 45 15.22 -12.46 5.69
CA TRP A 45 16.22 -13.49 5.49
C TRP A 45 16.91 -13.30 4.15
N ASN A 46 18.20 -13.61 4.07
CA ASN A 46 18.99 -13.47 2.84
C ASN A 46 18.53 -14.40 1.70
N ASP A 47 17.76 -15.44 2.01
CA ASP A 47 17.31 -16.46 1.07
C ASP A 47 15.78 -16.49 0.84
N HIS A 48 15.04 -15.59 1.46
CA HIS A 48 13.61 -15.37 1.22
C HIS A 48 13.39 -14.32 0.14
N SER A 49 13.78 -14.65 -1.06
CA SER A 49 13.44 -13.88 -2.23
C SER A 49 12.19 -14.47 -2.87
N PHE A 50 11.17 -13.64 -3.06
CA PHE A 50 9.99 -13.98 -3.83
C PHE A 50 9.93 -13.12 -5.08
N VAL A 51 9.37 -13.68 -6.14
CA VAL A 51 8.84 -12.90 -7.25
C VAL A 51 7.33 -12.88 -7.10
N TRP A 52 6.77 -11.70 -7.02
CA TRP A 52 5.34 -11.51 -7.10
C TRP A 52 4.91 -11.30 -8.55
N SER A 53 4.00 -12.15 -9.01
CA SER A 53 3.23 -11.90 -10.21
C SER A 53 1.95 -11.18 -9.78
N VAL A 54 1.81 -9.94 -10.24
CA VAL A 54 0.73 -9.04 -9.85
C VAL A 54 -0.19 -8.82 -11.03
N ALA A 55 -1.47 -9.07 -10.84
CA ALA A 55 -2.54 -8.85 -11.81
C ALA A 55 -3.69 -8.10 -11.14
N HIS A 56 -4.62 -7.55 -11.93
CA HIS A 56 -5.85 -7.01 -11.36
C HIS A 56 -6.66 -8.12 -10.66
N SER A 57 -7.25 -7.78 -9.52
CA SER A 57 -8.17 -8.70 -8.85
C SER A 57 -9.52 -8.64 -9.55
N CYS A 58 -9.88 -9.74 -10.15
CA CYS A 58 -11.19 -9.89 -10.77
C CYS A 58 -12.18 -10.42 -9.74
N GLY A 59 -12.91 -9.54 -9.08
CA GLY A 59 -13.97 -9.91 -8.12
C GLY A 59 -15.31 -10.26 -8.74
N ALA A 60 -15.44 -10.35 -10.06
CA ALA A 60 -16.72 -10.55 -10.73
C ALA A 60 -16.61 -11.50 -11.94
N PRO A 61 -17.73 -12.10 -12.38
CA PRO A 61 -17.76 -12.98 -13.55
C PRO A 61 -17.34 -12.30 -14.87
N ASP A 62 -17.21 -10.98 -14.87
CA ASP A 62 -16.91 -10.17 -16.06
C ASP A 62 -15.41 -10.10 -16.42
N CYS A 63 -14.55 -10.82 -15.69
CA CYS A 63 -13.12 -10.87 -16.01
C CYS A 63 -12.81 -11.45 -17.40
N ALA A 64 -13.68 -12.25 -17.96
CA ALA A 64 -13.48 -12.80 -19.30
C ALA A 64 -13.47 -11.69 -20.38
N THR A 65 -14.23 -10.61 -20.18
CA THR A 65 -14.30 -9.48 -21.10
C THR A 65 -13.09 -8.53 -21.00
N TYR A 66 -12.38 -8.57 -19.87
CA TYR A 66 -11.20 -7.76 -19.63
C TYR A 66 -10.03 -8.07 -20.57
N PHE A 67 -9.90 -9.32 -20.99
CA PHE A 67 -8.87 -9.72 -21.95
C PHE A 67 -9.18 -9.30 -23.38
N GLU A 68 -10.45 -9.00 -23.69
CA GLU A 68 -10.89 -8.61 -25.02
C GLU A 68 -10.90 -7.08 -25.19
N ASP A 69 -11.13 -6.31 -24.11
CA ASP A 69 -11.13 -4.85 -24.16
C ASP A 69 -10.56 -4.23 -22.87
N PRO A 70 -9.25 -3.90 -22.85
CA PRO A 70 -8.59 -3.31 -21.68
C PRO A 70 -9.08 -1.92 -21.29
N ILE A 71 -9.90 -1.27 -22.14
CA ILE A 71 -10.49 0.06 -21.87
C ILE A 71 -11.71 -0.07 -20.95
N LEU A 72 -12.35 -1.24 -20.89
CA LEU A 72 -13.53 -1.50 -20.08
C LEU A 72 -13.20 -2.16 -18.74
N ALA A 73 -11.92 -2.20 -18.35
CA ALA A 73 -11.52 -2.74 -17.06
C ALA A 73 -12.29 -2.06 -15.94
N PRO A 74 -13.02 -2.80 -15.10
CA PRO A 74 -13.55 -2.20 -13.88
C PRO A 74 -12.38 -1.65 -13.08
N GLU A 75 -12.51 -0.42 -12.59
CA GLU A 75 -11.52 0.24 -11.71
C GLU A 75 -11.43 -0.49 -10.35
N THR A 76 -11.07 -1.77 -10.37
CA THR A 76 -10.77 -2.48 -9.15
C THR A 76 -9.32 -2.18 -8.82
N THR A 77 -9.14 -1.28 -7.88
CA THR A 77 -7.84 -0.94 -7.31
C THR A 77 -7.13 -2.12 -6.64
N ASN A 78 -7.88 -3.21 -6.37
CA ASN A 78 -7.35 -4.42 -5.73
C ASN A 78 -6.53 -5.26 -6.69
N LEU A 79 -5.49 -5.91 -6.17
CA LEU A 79 -4.55 -6.71 -6.95
C LEU A 79 -4.59 -8.17 -6.50
N ASN A 80 -4.51 -9.09 -7.45
CA ASN A 80 -4.21 -10.50 -7.18
C ASN A 80 -2.70 -10.68 -7.20
N VAL A 81 -2.14 -11.18 -6.10
CA VAL A 81 -0.71 -11.40 -5.92
C VAL A 81 -0.45 -12.90 -5.83
N ILE A 82 0.40 -13.40 -6.72
CA ILE A 82 0.92 -14.76 -6.68
C ILE A 82 2.41 -14.67 -6.36
N ALA A 83 2.81 -15.17 -5.19
CA ALA A 83 4.19 -15.18 -4.75
C ALA A 83 4.88 -16.49 -5.16
N ILE A 84 5.93 -16.37 -5.92
CA ILE A 84 6.76 -17.48 -6.41
C ILE A 84 8.10 -17.43 -5.68
N PRO A 85 8.43 -18.44 -4.84
CA PRO A 85 9.66 -18.42 -4.07
C PRO A 85 10.90 -18.67 -4.95
N ARG A 86 12.03 -18.07 -4.54
CA ARG A 86 13.37 -18.31 -5.09
C ARG A 86 14.37 -18.60 -3.97
N PRO A 87 15.07 -19.71 -3.90
CA PRO A 87 14.89 -20.90 -4.74
C PRO A 87 13.58 -21.61 -4.43
N LEU A 88 13.14 -22.55 -5.25
CA LEU A 88 11.87 -23.29 -5.18
C LEU A 88 11.71 -24.16 -3.91
N LYS A 89 12.33 -23.77 -2.80
CA LYS A 89 12.28 -24.51 -1.53
C LYS A 89 11.17 -24.05 -0.59
N SER A 90 10.66 -22.84 -0.83
CA SER A 90 9.56 -22.26 -0.04
C SER A 90 8.24 -22.51 -0.75
N GLN A 91 7.16 -22.51 0.00
CA GLN A 91 5.85 -22.67 -0.59
C GLN A 91 5.35 -21.37 -1.19
N ARG A 92 4.67 -21.51 -2.29
CA ARG A 92 3.98 -20.45 -2.99
C ARG A 92 2.74 -20.02 -2.19
N TYR A 93 2.49 -18.74 -2.09
CA TYR A 93 1.22 -18.21 -1.58
C TYR A 93 0.54 -17.32 -2.63
N GLN A 94 -0.75 -17.14 -2.47
CA GLN A 94 -1.57 -16.30 -3.32
C GLN A 94 -2.70 -15.70 -2.51
N ASN A 95 -2.96 -14.39 -2.68
CA ASN A 95 -4.15 -13.75 -2.15
C ASN A 95 -4.39 -12.40 -2.86
N THR A 96 -5.50 -11.76 -2.51
CA THR A 96 -5.85 -10.41 -2.97
C THR A 96 -5.20 -9.37 -2.06
N ALA A 97 -4.51 -8.41 -2.66
CA ALA A 97 -4.07 -7.19 -2.01
C ALA A 97 -5.16 -6.13 -2.15
N PHE A 98 -5.65 -5.64 -1.02
CA PHE A 98 -6.69 -4.62 -0.95
C PHE A 98 -6.06 -3.23 -0.95
N TYR A 99 -6.60 -2.33 -1.77
CA TYR A 99 -6.17 -0.94 -1.85
C TYR A 99 -7.03 -0.07 -0.95
N ASP A 100 -6.40 0.76 -0.15
CA ASP A 100 -7.04 1.81 0.63
C ASP A 100 -6.09 3.00 0.82
N ASN A 101 -6.55 4.20 0.51
CA ASN A 101 -5.86 5.47 0.75
C ASN A 101 -4.37 5.48 0.33
N GLY A 102 -4.06 5.02 -0.87
CA GLY A 102 -2.68 5.01 -1.41
C GLY A 102 -1.83 3.83 -0.92
N ARG A 103 -2.39 2.89 -0.20
CA ARG A 103 -1.68 1.72 0.32
C ARG A 103 -2.36 0.43 -0.08
N TYR A 104 -1.55 -0.58 -0.27
CA TYR A 104 -2.01 -1.96 -0.43
C TYR A 104 -1.77 -2.75 0.84
N THR A 105 -2.69 -3.67 1.16
CA THR A 105 -2.56 -4.62 2.25
C THR A 105 -2.84 -6.03 1.73
N LEU A 106 -1.88 -6.94 1.92
CA LEU A 106 -1.96 -8.36 1.55
C LEU A 106 -1.76 -9.21 2.79
N THR A 107 -2.72 -10.09 3.07
CA THR A 107 -2.64 -11.03 4.20
C THR A 107 -2.48 -12.44 3.66
N VAL A 108 -1.49 -13.19 4.16
CA VAL A 108 -1.18 -14.55 3.71
C VAL A 108 -0.70 -15.43 4.86
N ASP A 109 -1.03 -16.72 4.76
CA ASP A 109 -0.44 -17.75 5.61
C ASP A 109 0.78 -18.35 4.91
N VAL A 110 1.92 -18.28 5.58
CA VAL A 110 3.21 -18.75 5.07
C VAL A 110 3.65 -19.95 5.89
N ILE A 111 3.66 -21.14 5.28
CA ILE A 111 3.92 -22.41 5.99
C ILE A 111 5.34 -22.47 6.56
N ASP A 112 6.31 -21.84 5.93
CA ASP A 112 7.72 -21.77 6.32
C ASP A 112 8.16 -20.38 6.75
N GLY A 113 7.26 -19.61 7.32
CA GLY A 113 7.46 -18.21 7.68
C GLY A 113 8.44 -17.99 8.83
N VAL A 114 8.55 -18.91 9.77
CA VAL A 114 9.56 -18.90 10.84
C VAL A 114 10.59 -19.98 10.56
N ARG A 115 11.85 -19.57 10.36
CA ARG A 115 12.94 -20.51 10.07
C ARG A 115 13.72 -20.86 11.30
N CYS A 116 13.78 -22.15 11.58
CA CYS A 116 14.57 -22.75 12.64
C CYS A 116 15.68 -23.62 12.04
N ILE A 117 16.70 -23.94 12.82
CA ILE A 117 17.74 -24.88 12.38
C ILE A 117 17.11 -26.28 12.25
N GLY A 118 17.04 -26.77 11.02
CA GLY A 118 16.52 -28.11 10.69
C GLY A 118 15.02 -28.21 10.45
N TYR A 119 14.23 -27.17 10.69
CA TYR A 119 12.78 -27.16 10.43
C TYR A 119 12.24 -25.73 10.28
N ASN A 120 11.02 -25.61 9.77
CA ASN A 120 10.32 -24.34 9.66
C ASN A 120 8.97 -24.43 10.37
N LEU A 121 8.43 -23.27 10.76
CA LEU A 121 7.12 -23.13 11.37
C LEU A 121 6.27 -22.13 10.58
N PRO A 122 4.94 -22.25 10.61
CA PRO A 122 4.05 -21.34 9.92
C PRO A 122 4.05 -19.95 10.57
N SER A 123 3.72 -18.95 9.74
CA SER A 123 3.39 -17.60 10.17
C SER A 123 2.20 -17.07 9.40
N HIS A 124 1.50 -16.14 10.02
CA HIS A 124 0.50 -15.29 9.40
C HIS A 124 1.13 -13.93 9.11
N ASP A 125 1.28 -13.59 7.84
CA ASP A 125 2.00 -12.41 7.40
C ASP A 125 1.04 -11.37 6.82
N VAL A 126 1.16 -10.13 7.30
CA VAL A 126 0.46 -8.97 6.75
C VAL A 126 1.48 -8.05 6.10
N TYR A 127 1.44 -7.95 4.79
CA TYR A 127 2.23 -7.02 3.99
C TYR A 127 1.44 -5.73 3.84
N SER A 128 2.07 -4.58 4.06
CA SER A 128 1.46 -3.28 3.80
C SER A 128 2.48 -2.37 3.12
N TRP A 129 2.15 -1.83 1.93
CA TRP A 129 3.07 -1.00 1.16
C TRP A 129 2.37 0.19 0.50
N ASP A 130 3.12 1.23 0.25
CA ASP A 130 2.69 2.41 -0.48
C ASP A 130 2.65 2.15 -1.98
N ALA A 131 1.57 2.57 -2.65
CA ALA A 131 1.30 2.27 -4.05
C ALA A 131 2.29 2.95 -5.03
N VAL A 132 2.94 4.03 -4.60
CA VAL A 132 3.86 4.83 -5.43
C VAL A 132 5.31 4.43 -5.18
N SER A 133 5.75 4.46 -3.92
CA SER A 133 7.14 4.14 -3.56
C SER A 133 7.42 2.64 -3.59
N LEU A 134 6.38 1.79 -3.56
CA LEU A 134 6.46 0.33 -3.52
C LEU A 134 7.26 -0.20 -2.32
N ALA A 135 7.43 0.61 -1.30
CA ALA A 135 8.10 0.26 -0.04
C ALA A 135 7.07 0.02 1.07
N GLY A 136 7.38 -0.90 1.98
CA GLY A 136 6.44 -1.27 3.02
C GLY A 136 7.01 -2.10 4.14
N THR A 137 6.11 -2.69 4.92
CA THR A 137 6.42 -3.54 6.06
C THR A 137 5.68 -4.87 5.99
N ILE A 138 6.29 -5.90 6.55
CA ILE A 138 5.70 -7.22 6.79
C ILE A 138 5.55 -7.36 8.30
N VAL A 139 4.34 -7.55 8.79
CA VAL A 139 4.07 -7.97 10.17
C VAL A 139 3.80 -9.46 10.14
N SER A 140 4.70 -10.24 10.75
CA SER A 140 4.64 -11.70 10.77
C SER A 140 4.30 -12.16 12.18
N THR A 141 3.16 -12.81 12.35
CA THR A 141 2.71 -13.39 13.62
C THR A 141 2.78 -14.91 13.55
N TYR A 142 3.23 -15.55 14.61
CA TYR A 142 3.40 -16.99 14.68
C TYR A 142 3.06 -17.52 16.08
N ASP A 143 2.45 -18.69 16.15
CA ASP A 143 1.96 -19.29 17.40
C ASP A 143 3.07 -19.95 18.21
N ALA A 144 4.15 -20.38 17.55
CA ALA A 144 5.29 -21.02 18.18
C ALA A 144 6.60 -20.52 17.57
N GLY A 145 7.59 -20.29 18.42
CA GLY A 145 8.95 -19.99 18.02
C GLY A 145 9.84 -21.22 17.93
N CYS A 146 11.10 -21.06 17.52
CA CYS A 146 12.07 -22.14 17.41
C CYS A 146 12.36 -22.79 18.76
N TYR A 147 12.54 -24.11 18.77
CA TYR A 147 12.91 -24.90 19.95
C TYR A 147 11.93 -24.80 21.12
N GLY A 148 10.64 -24.64 20.83
CA GLY A 148 9.60 -24.54 21.84
C GLY A 148 9.49 -23.15 22.49
N ALA A 149 10.11 -22.15 21.89
CA ALA A 149 9.88 -20.77 22.30
C ALA A 149 8.41 -20.38 22.06
N PRO A 150 7.86 -19.47 22.86
CA PRO A 150 6.50 -18.99 22.66
C PRO A 150 6.34 -18.32 21.30
N GLY A 151 5.09 -18.24 20.84
CA GLY A 151 4.71 -17.45 19.68
C GLY A 151 5.04 -15.97 19.87
N GLY A 152 4.97 -15.22 18.77
CA GLY A 152 5.33 -13.82 18.79
C GLY A 152 4.97 -13.11 17.50
N THR A 153 5.43 -11.86 17.43
CA THR A 153 5.26 -11.01 16.26
C THR A 153 6.61 -10.39 15.89
N SER A 154 6.93 -10.41 14.60
CA SER A 154 8.14 -9.77 14.06
C SER A 154 7.75 -8.82 12.94
N THR A 155 8.48 -7.71 12.82
CA THR A 155 8.25 -6.72 11.75
C THR A 155 9.50 -6.61 10.88
N TYR A 156 9.29 -6.66 9.57
CA TYR A 156 10.34 -6.56 8.57
C TYR A 156 10.01 -5.43 7.60
N THR A 157 11.02 -4.87 6.97
CA THR A 157 10.85 -3.93 5.86
C THR A 157 11.02 -4.65 4.53
N PHE A 158 10.30 -4.18 3.50
CA PHE A 158 10.47 -4.68 2.14
C PHE A 158 10.25 -3.58 1.11
N SER A 159 10.69 -3.85 -0.10
CA SER A 159 10.38 -3.06 -1.28
C SER A 159 10.14 -3.99 -2.47
N LEU A 160 9.33 -3.50 -3.41
CA LEU A 160 9.02 -4.19 -4.65
C LEU A 160 9.82 -3.56 -5.79
N VAL A 161 10.65 -4.36 -6.43
CA VAL A 161 11.46 -3.93 -7.58
C VAL A 161 10.87 -4.55 -8.84
N ARG A 162 10.40 -3.72 -9.75
CA ARG A 162 9.80 -4.21 -11.02
C ARG A 162 10.88 -4.88 -11.88
N MET A 163 10.55 -6.04 -12.42
CA MET A 163 11.42 -6.82 -13.30
C MET A 163 11.19 -6.47 -14.77
#